data_68d76715f9f1120291e77a481a6fe62b
#
_entry.id   68d76715f9f1120291e77a481a6fe62b
#
_cell.length_a   1.000
_cell.length_b   1.000
_cell.length_c   1.000
_cell.angle_alpha   90.00
_cell.angle_beta   90.00
_cell.angle_gamma   90.00
#
_symmetry.space_group_name_H-M   'P 1'
#
loop_
_entity.id
_entity.type
_entity.pdbx_description
1 polymer ?
#
loop_
_entity_poly.entity_id
_entity_poly.type
_entity_poly.pdbx_seq_one_letter_code
_entity_poly.pdbx_strand_id
1 'polypeptide(L)'
;MSVGQFVFMLHSHLPYYRKAGMWPFGEENLYECMAETYVPLLDAISELYEEDGIKAKLTVGITPILAEQLNDKHLQEGFVKYMDTRIKSAAEDIERYPDPKVEHSEHLSYLANFSFNHLSKIKDHFVNRYNKDLIAAFKKYQDLGCIEITTSGATHGFSPLLATDNNLNAQFKVGSDTTKRLFGKKAKGAWLPECAYRQGYQYIGKDGQKKWRPAIEVTLQNNDIQYFFTESHVIEGGNSIGNRRVIGMYGNIEYIPLPEREATGYDTYSAYWLPDAQVAVMGRNDRAGYQVWSAADGYPGDGVYREFHKKDDKSGMHYWRITSSTTDLGDKMLYDPVLAFNKINENSDHYTTMLYHLLNDYKKSHNGKEGLVMVSFDTELFGHWWFEGRSEERR
;
A
#
# COMPACT_ATOMS: atom_id res chain seq x y z
N MET A 1 2.27 -9.24 -29.47
CA MET A 1 2.04 -7.79 -29.59
C MET A 1 1.50 -7.32 -28.25
N SER A 2 1.97 -6.17 -27.73
CA SER A 2 1.45 -5.56 -26.51
C SER A 2 -0.05 -5.26 -26.65
N VAL A 3 -0.81 -5.45 -25.58
CA VAL A 3 -2.23 -5.06 -25.50
C VAL A 3 -2.42 -3.72 -24.81
N GLY A 4 -1.41 -3.27 -24.04
CA GLY A 4 -1.43 -2.03 -23.28
C GLY A 4 -0.35 -2.01 -22.22
N GLN A 5 -0.49 -1.11 -21.25
CA GLN A 5 0.43 -0.91 -20.13
C GLN A 5 -0.28 -1.10 -18.79
N PHE A 6 0.44 -1.66 -17.82
CA PHE A 6 -0.02 -1.77 -16.46
C PHE A 6 0.91 -0.99 -15.52
N VAL A 7 0.35 -0.13 -14.70
CA VAL A 7 1.08 0.63 -13.67
C VAL A 7 0.60 0.18 -12.31
N PHE A 8 1.52 -0.40 -11.56
CA PHE A 8 1.28 -0.85 -10.19
C PHE A 8 1.99 0.10 -9.22
N MET A 9 1.20 0.88 -8.51
CA MET A 9 1.66 1.86 -7.52
C MET A 9 1.38 1.35 -6.11
N LEU A 10 2.44 1.27 -5.29
CA LEU A 10 2.37 0.96 -3.87
C LEU A 10 2.67 2.23 -3.07
N HIS A 11 1.73 2.67 -2.24
CA HIS A 11 1.86 3.83 -1.39
C HIS A 11 2.16 3.42 0.04
N SER A 12 3.35 3.75 0.54
CA SER A 12 3.79 3.44 1.91
C SER A 12 3.69 4.68 2.79
N HIS A 13 2.84 4.61 3.81
CA HIS A 13 2.67 5.68 4.77
C HIS A 13 2.33 5.16 6.15
N LEU A 14 3.05 5.68 7.16
CA LEU A 14 2.69 5.53 8.57
C LEU A 14 2.88 6.88 9.29
N PRO A 15 2.07 7.16 10.33
CA PRO A 15 2.27 8.32 11.18
C PRO A 15 3.63 8.32 11.88
N TYR A 16 3.97 9.42 12.54
CA TYR A 16 5.22 9.52 13.28
C TYR A 16 5.13 8.80 14.62
N TYR A 17 5.81 7.67 14.76
CA TYR A 17 5.79 6.80 15.94
C TYR A 17 7.03 6.91 16.84
N ARG A 18 8.11 7.52 16.38
CA ARG A 18 9.37 7.57 17.11
C ARG A 18 9.19 8.14 18.51
N LYS A 19 9.53 7.33 19.54
CA LYS A 19 9.38 7.66 20.96
C LYS A 19 7.93 7.94 21.42
N ALA A 20 6.94 7.43 20.68
CA ALA A 20 5.54 7.50 21.08
C ALA A 20 5.14 6.40 22.08
N GLY A 21 6.09 5.62 22.58
CA GLY A 21 5.87 4.38 23.33
C GLY A 21 5.80 3.17 22.41
N MET A 22 5.53 1.99 22.99
CA MET A 22 5.43 0.76 22.21
C MET A 22 3.98 0.52 21.76
N TRP A 23 3.08 0.40 22.70
CA TRP A 23 1.68 0.03 22.49
C TRP A 23 0.74 1.00 23.24
N PRO A 24 -0.52 1.26 22.81
CA PRO A 24 -1.20 0.68 21.62
C PRO A 24 -0.96 1.41 20.30
N PHE A 25 -0.50 2.64 20.26
CA PHE A 25 -0.36 3.45 19.03
C PHE A 25 1.07 4.00 18.90
N GLY A 26 2.05 3.15 19.15
CA GLY A 26 3.45 3.53 19.17
C GLY A 26 4.31 2.80 18.14
N GLU A 27 5.58 2.61 18.49
CA GLU A 27 6.60 2.05 17.60
C GLU A 27 6.28 0.63 17.11
N GLU A 28 5.44 -0.13 17.83
CA GLU A 28 5.00 -1.47 17.45
C GLU A 28 4.32 -1.49 16.07
N ASN A 29 3.47 -0.49 15.77
CA ASN A 29 2.81 -0.42 14.46
C ASN A 29 3.81 -0.30 13.30
N LEU A 30 4.89 0.48 13.48
CA LEU A 30 5.95 0.56 12.49
C LEU A 30 6.67 -0.79 12.37
N TYR A 31 6.96 -1.44 13.49
CA TYR A 31 7.68 -2.72 13.50
C TYR A 31 6.87 -3.86 12.88
N GLU A 32 5.56 -3.89 13.11
CA GLU A 32 4.66 -4.82 12.44
C GLU A 32 4.71 -4.61 10.91
N CYS A 33 4.57 -3.38 10.43
CA CYS A 33 4.65 -3.09 8.99
C CYS A 33 6.04 -3.37 8.41
N MET A 34 7.13 -3.13 9.15
CA MET A 34 8.47 -3.53 8.72
C MET A 34 8.59 -5.04 8.55
N ALA A 35 8.05 -5.82 9.52
CA ALA A 35 8.12 -7.29 9.51
C ALA A 35 7.20 -7.93 8.46
N GLU A 36 6.02 -7.38 8.28
CA GLU A 36 4.95 -8.01 7.49
C GLU A 36 4.89 -7.47 6.06
N THR A 37 5.37 -6.24 5.82
CA THR A 37 5.27 -5.56 4.51
C THR A 37 6.62 -5.17 3.94
N TYR A 38 7.39 -4.27 4.59
CA TYR A 38 8.52 -3.62 3.89
C TYR A 38 9.71 -4.54 3.67
N VAL A 39 10.06 -5.41 4.63
CA VAL A 39 11.08 -6.44 4.42
C VAL A 39 10.63 -7.48 3.40
N PRO A 40 9.41 -8.05 3.50
CA PRO A 40 8.88 -8.97 2.48
C PRO A 40 8.78 -8.38 1.07
N LEU A 41 8.39 -7.11 0.92
CA LEU A 41 8.38 -6.44 -0.39
C LEU A 41 9.77 -6.37 -1.02
N LEU A 42 10.78 -5.99 -0.22
CA LEU A 42 12.18 -6.01 -0.67
C LEU A 42 12.65 -7.42 -1.02
N ASP A 43 12.21 -8.44 -0.26
CA ASP A 43 12.51 -9.84 -0.57
C ASP A 43 11.90 -10.23 -1.92
N ALA A 44 10.63 -9.92 -2.17
CA ALA A 44 9.97 -10.21 -3.45
C ALA A 44 10.66 -9.51 -4.63
N ILE A 45 11.01 -8.22 -4.50
CA ILE A 45 11.74 -7.48 -5.54
C ILE A 45 13.13 -8.08 -5.79
N SER A 46 13.81 -8.47 -4.71
CA SER A 46 15.16 -9.02 -4.81
C SER A 46 15.18 -10.43 -5.41
N GLU A 47 14.23 -11.26 -5.03
CA GLU A 47 14.09 -12.62 -5.58
C GLU A 47 13.77 -12.57 -7.08
N LEU A 48 12.81 -11.73 -7.51
CA LEU A 48 12.51 -11.51 -8.92
C LEU A 48 13.75 -11.08 -9.72
N TYR A 49 14.56 -10.20 -9.16
CA TYR A 49 15.73 -9.68 -9.86
C TYR A 49 16.93 -10.63 -9.81
N GLU A 50 17.25 -11.16 -8.64
CA GLU A 50 18.48 -11.93 -8.39
C GLU A 50 18.34 -13.40 -8.81
N GLU A 51 17.14 -14.00 -8.68
CA GLU A 51 16.88 -15.38 -9.04
C GLU A 51 16.31 -15.54 -10.46
N ASP A 52 15.32 -14.70 -10.81
CA ASP A 52 14.58 -14.82 -12.07
C ASP A 52 15.10 -13.87 -13.16
N GLY A 53 15.97 -12.92 -12.83
CA GLY A 53 16.48 -11.90 -13.76
C GLY A 53 15.42 -10.88 -14.19
N ILE A 54 14.28 -10.81 -13.50
CA ILE A 54 13.13 -9.97 -13.81
C ILE A 54 13.20 -8.65 -13.05
N LYS A 55 13.04 -7.54 -13.78
CA LYS A 55 12.84 -6.22 -13.17
C LYS A 55 11.35 -5.98 -12.99
N ALA A 56 10.89 -5.93 -11.76
CA ALA A 56 9.47 -5.80 -11.41
C ALA A 56 8.78 -4.56 -12.03
N LYS A 57 9.53 -3.45 -12.20
CA LYS A 57 8.97 -2.18 -12.76
C LYS A 57 7.85 -1.58 -11.92
N LEU A 58 7.90 -1.79 -10.61
CA LEU A 58 6.93 -1.23 -9.68
C LEU A 58 7.19 0.27 -9.44
N THR A 59 6.12 0.99 -9.14
CA THR A 59 6.20 2.33 -8.55
C THR A 59 5.97 2.23 -7.04
N VAL A 60 6.95 2.67 -6.25
CA VAL A 60 6.88 2.60 -4.79
C VAL A 60 6.91 4.02 -4.23
N GLY A 61 5.80 4.45 -3.66
CA GLY A 61 5.71 5.71 -2.94
C GLY A 61 6.11 5.52 -1.48
N ILE A 62 7.14 6.21 -1.05
CA ILE A 62 7.53 6.21 0.36
C ILE A 62 7.39 7.63 0.87
N THR A 63 6.43 7.85 1.81
CA THR A 63 6.24 9.19 2.37
C THR A 63 7.49 9.65 3.11
N PRO A 64 7.82 10.95 3.06
CA PRO A 64 9.01 11.47 3.71
C PRO A 64 9.05 11.15 5.21
N ILE A 65 7.92 11.26 5.88
CA ILE A 65 7.80 10.94 7.32
C ILE A 65 8.10 9.46 7.62
N LEU A 66 7.70 8.54 6.75
CA LEU A 66 8.03 7.12 6.87
C LEU A 66 9.50 6.88 6.54
N ALA A 67 10.00 7.47 5.47
CA ALA A 67 11.40 7.32 5.06
C ALA A 67 12.39 7.76 6.15
N GLU A 68 12.09 8.85 6.85
CA GLU A 68 12.90 9.31 8.00
C GLU A 68 12.85 8.30 9.15
N GLN A 69 11.72 7.68 9.41
CA GLN A 69 11.59 6.66 10.46
C GLN A 69 12.33 5.38 10.10
N LEU A 70 12.25 4.92 8.85
CA LEU A 70 12.99 3.74 8.39
C LEU A 70 14.53 3.97 8.41
N ASN A 71 14.95 5.24 8.29
CA ASN A 71 16.36 5.64 8.37
C ASN A 71 16.86 5.90 9.81
N ASP A 72 15.98 5.90 10.81
CA ASP A 72 16.33 6.23 12.20
C ASP A 72 16.94 5.03 12.93
N LYS A 73 18.16 5.18 13.45
CA LYS A 73 18.89 4.09 14.13
C LYS A 73 18.19 3.57 15.39
N HIS A 74 17.49 4.44 16.14
CA HIS A 74 16.74 4.00 17.31
C HIS A 74 15.62 3.04 16.90
N LEU A 75 14.90 3.34 15.81
CA LEU A 75 13.84 2.49 15.30
C LEU A 75 14.37 1.21 14.65
N GLN A 76 15.51 1.26 13.96
CA GLN A 76 16.19 0.08 13.41
C GLN A 76 16.62 -0.90 14.52
N GLU A 77 17.20 -0.39 15.61
CA GLU A 77 17.57 -1.20 16.77
C GLU A 77 16.34 -1.70 17.55
N GLY A 78 15.31 -0.87 17.64
CA GLY A 78 14.00 -1.21 18.23
C GLY A 78 13.33 -2.36 17.50
N PHE A 79 13.35 -2.34 16.16
CA PHE A 79 12.81 -3.41 15.34
C PHE A 79 13.51 -4.77 15.61
N VAL A 80 14.84 -4.78 15.73
CA VAL A 80 15.54 -6.04 16.08
C VAL A 80 15.07 -6.60 17.41
N LYS A 81 14.92 -5.75 18.44
CA LYS A 81 14.40 -6.18 19.76
C LYS A 81 12.95 -6.66 19.70
N TYR A 82 12.13 -5.96 18.90
CA TYR A 82 10.75 -6.40 18.63
C TYR A 82 10.72 -7.80 18.02
N MET A 83 11.52 -8.04 16.98
CA MET A 83 11.62 -9.35 16.33
C MET A 83 12.12 -10.43 17.29
N ASP A 84 13.08 -10.12 18.17
CA ASP A 84 13.53 -11.07 19.21
C ASP A 84 12.39 -11.49 20.13
N THR A 85 11.55 -10.53 20.53
CA THR A 85 10.38 -10.80 21.37
C THR A 85 9.36 -11.68 20.64
N ARG A 86 9.06 -11.36 19.37
CA ARG A 86 8.10 -12.13 18.56
C ARG A 86 8.59 -13.56 18.29
N ILE A 87 9.86 -13.72 17.95
CA ILE A 87 10.48 -15.05 17.74
C ILE A 87 10.44 -15.88 19.04
N LYS A 88 10.73 -15.25 20.17
CA LYS A 88 10.63 -15.91 21.49
C LYS A 88 9.20 -16.38 21.77
N SER A 89 8.19 -15.54 21.54
CA SER A 89 6.79 -15.93 21.72
C SER A 89 6.39 -17.10 20.81
N ALA A 90 6.86 -17.14 19.57
CA ALA A 90 6.62 -18.28 18.68
C ALA A 90 7.34 -19.55 19.17
N ALA A 91 8.56 -19.43 19.73
CA ALA A 91 9.29 -20.55 20.31
C ALA A 91 8.56 -21.13 21.55
N GLU A 92 7.99 -20.28 22.41
CA GLU A 92 7.19 -20.70 23.55
C GLU A 92 5.92 -21.46 23.11
N ASP A 93 5.33 -21.11 21.96
CA ASP A 93 4.21 -21.86 21.38
C ASP A 93 4.63 -23.22 20.83
N ILE A 94 5.84 -23.35 20.27
CA ILE A 94 6.40 -24.66 19.85
C ILE A 94 6.51 -25.62 21.03
N GLU A 95 6.84 -25.11 22.23
CA GLU A 95 6.92 -25.92 23.43
C GLU A 95 5.54 -26.23 24.03
N ARG A 96 4.59 -25.30 23.91
CA ARG A 96 3.26 -25.37 24.52
C ARG A 96 2.29 -26.28 23.76
N TYR A 97 2.27 -26.25 22.43
CA TYR A 97 1.26 -26.90 21.61
C TYR A 97 1.36 -28.44 21.49
N PRO A 98 2.51 -29.09 21.67
CA PRO A 98 2.57 -30.56 21.67
C PRO A 98 1.82 -31.23 22.84
N ASP A 99 1.25 -30.49 23.79
CA ASP A 99 0.42 -31.04 24.85
C ASP A 99 -0.85 -31.70 24.29
N PRO A 100 -1.08 -33.03 24.48
CA PRO A 100 -2.26 -33.73 23.93
C PRO A 100 -3.60 -33.20 24.48
N LYS A 101 -3.58 -32.38 25.52
CA LYS A 101 -4.78 -31.72 26.06
C LYS A 101 -5.19 -30.49 25.25
N VAL A 102 -4.33 -30.00 24.36
CA VAL A 102 -4.63 -28.88 23.49
C VAL A 102 -5.40 -29.40 22.30
N GLU A 103 -6.58 -28.86 22.08
CA GLU A 103 -7.35 -29.16 20.87
C GLU A 103 -6.56 -28.76 19.61
N HIS A 104 -6.55 -29.61 18.59
CA HIS A 104 -5.76 -29.41 17.35
C HIS A 104 -4.25 -29.27 17.56
N SER A 105 -3.70 -29.92 18.59
CA SER A 105 -2.29 -29.85 19.00
C SER A 105 -1.30 -29.97 17.84
N GLU A 106 -1.46 -30.98 16.96
CA GLU A 106 -0.56 -31.18 15.81
C GLU A 106 -0.57 -30.00 14.83
N HIS A 107 -1.75 -29.50 14.49
CA HIS A 107 -1.88 -28.37 13.56
C HIS A 107 -1.34 -27.07 14.15
N LEU A 108 -1.63 -26.79 15.43
CA LEU A 108 -1.10 -25.63 16.13
C LEU A 108 0.43 -25.71 16.28
N SER A 109 0.99 -26.91 16.54
CA SER A 109 2.44 -27.13 16.56
C SER A 109 3.09 -26.84 15.20
N TYR A 110 2.42 -27.26 14.11
CA TYR A 110 2.86 -26.92 12.75
C TYR A 110 2.87 -25.40 12.51
N LEU A 111 1.79 -24.72 12.89
CA LEU A 111 1.66 -23.27 12.71
C LEU A 111 2.63 -22.46 13.58
N ALA A 112 2.94 -22.95 14.80
CA ALA A 112 3.95 -22.34 15.67
C ALA A 112 5.35 -22.42 15.00
N ASN A 113 5.72 -23.57 14.48
CA ASN A 113 6.97 -23.76 13.70
C ASN A 113 6.99 -22.89 12.44
N PHE A 114 5.90 -22.82 11.70
CA PHE A 114 5.77 -21.95 10.54
C PHE A 114 6.03 -20.47 10.92
N SER A 115 5.38 -19.97 11.98
CA SER A 115 5.55 -18.62 12.48
C SER A 115 6.96 -18.33 12.95
N PHE A 116 7.56 -19.24 13.71
CA PHE A 116 8.95 -19.13 14.17
C PHE A 116 9.94 -19.01 13.02
N ASN A 117 9.82 -19.89 12.03
CA ASN A 117 10.70 -19.90 10.87
C ASN A 117 10.53 -18.63 10.03
N HIS A 118 9.27 -18.20 9.83
CA HIS A 118 8.97 -16.99 9.08
C HIS A 118 9.57 -15.74 9.76
N LEU A 119 9.30 -15.54 11.04
CA LEU A 119 9.82 -14.39 11.80
C LEU A 119 11.36 -14.40 11.86
N SER A 120 11.95 -15.59 12.02
CA SER A 120 13.42 -15.75 12.02
C SER A 120 14.03 -15.37 10.67
N LYS A 121 13.40 -15.77 9.55
CA LYS A 121 13.81 -15.37 8.19
C LYS A 121 13.75 -13.85 8.02
N ILE A 122 12.63 -13.22 8.41
CA ILE A 122 12.47 -11.76 8.30
C ILE A 122 13.55 -11.01 9.09
N LYS A 123 13.81 -11.44 10.33
CA LYS A 123 14.89 -10.84 11.13
C LYS A 123 16.25 -11.02 10.50
N ASP A 124 16.56 -12.22 10.01
CA ASP A 124 17.82 -12.52 9.34
C ASP A 124 18.01 -11.62 8.10
N HIS A 125 17.00 -11.51 7.25
CA HIS A 125 17.05 -10.66 6.06
C HIS A 125 17.23 -9.19 6.44
N PHE A 126 16.50 -8.68 7.43
CA PHE A 126 16.69 -7.30 7.87
C PHE A 126 18.11 -7.04 8.38
N VAL A 127 18.63 -7.94 9.22
CA VAL A 127 19.96 -7.75 9.85
C VAL A 127 21.10 -8.02 8.86
N ASN A 128 21.05 -9.14 8.15
CA ASN A 128 22.19 -9.65 7.37
C ASN A 128 22.09 -9.30 5.88
N ARG A 129 20.92 -9.42 5.26
CA ARG A 129 20.76 -9.11 3.83
C ARG A 129 20.68 -7.63 3.56
N TYR A 130 19.93 -6.89 4.40
CA TYR A 130 19.72 -5.44 4.25
C TYR A 130 20.54 -4.58 5.21
N ASN A 131 21.42 -5.17 6.04
CA ASN A 131 22.27 -4.45 6.99
C ASN A 131 21.51 -3.45 7.88
N LYS A 132 20.26 -3.76 8.24
CA LYS A 132 19.32 -2.92 8.99
C LYS A 132 18.96 -1.60 8.28
N ASP A 133 19.22 -1.46 7.00
CA ASP A 133 19.03 -0.23 6.21
C ASP A 133 18.11 -0.50 5.02
N LEU A 134 16.79 -0.39 5.25
CA LEU A 134 15.78 -0.57 4.20
C LEU A 134 15.84 0.58 3.18
N ILE A 135 16.26 1.78 3.58
CA ILE A 135 16.40 2.92 2.66
C ILE A 135 17.48 2.62 1.61
N ALA A 136 18.64 2.13 2.06
CA ALA A 136 19.69 1.71 1.13
C ALA A 136 19.26 0.55 0.24
N ALA A 137 18.46 -0.39 0.76
CA ALA A 137 17.92 -1.50 -0.01
C ALA A 137 16.95 -1.03 -1.11
N PHE A 138 15.97 -0.19 -0.79
CA PHE A 138 15.08 0.42 -1.79
C PHE A 138 15.85 1.23 -2.83
N LYS A 139 16.85 2.03 -2.37
CA LYS A 139 17.72 2.77 -3.28
C LYS A 139 18.47 1.85 -4.24
N LYS A 140 19.01 0.70 -3.77
CA LYS A 140 19.68 -0.30 -4.63
C LYS A 140 18.77 -0.73 -5.77
N TYR A 141 17.52 -1.14 -5.48
CA TYR A 141 16.60 -1.62 -6.51
C TYR A 141 16.05 -0.50 -7.42
N GLN A 142 15.98 0.74 -6.92
CA GLN A 142 15.75 1.89 -7.77
C GLN A 142 16.92 2.11 -8.77
N ASP A 143 18.16 2.03 -8.30
CA ASP A 143 19.35 2.24 -9.14
C ASP A 143 19.50 1.14 -10.20
N LEU A 144 19.09 -0.09 -9.88
CA LEU A 144 19.01 -1.21 -10.80
C LEU A 144 17.84 -1.11 -11.80
N GLY A 145 16.91 -0.16 -11.58
CA GLY A 145 15.72 0.05 -12.42
C GLY A 145 14.66 -1.03 -12.25
N CYS A 146 14.61 -1.67 -11.09
CA CYS A 146 13.55 -2.58 -10.69
C CYS A 146 12.31 -1.83 -10.20
N ILE A 147 12.50 -0.70 -9.52
CA ILE A 147 11.44 0.15 -9.00
C ILE A 147 11.66 1.61 -9.35
N GLU A 148 10.60 2.40 -9.34
CA GLU A 148 10.63 3.86 -9.31
C GLU A 148 10.12 4.34 -7.96
N ILE A 149 10.90 5.18 -7.26
CA ILE A 149 10.50 5.76 -5.97
C ILE A 149 9.85 7.11 -6.21
N THR A 150 8.62 7.27 -5.71
CA THR A 150 7.88 8.53 -5.71
C THR A 150 7.84 9.15 -4.31
N THR A 151 7.55 10.45 -4.26
CA THR A 151 7.41 11.21 -3.02
C THR A 151 5.95 11.48 -2.67
N SER A 152 5.74 12.20 -1.57
CA SER A 152 4.45 12.73 -1.13
C SER A 152 4.65 14.04 -0.37
N GLY A 153 3.58 14.64 0.13
CA GLY A 153 3.68 15.72 1.13
C GLY A 153 4.46 15.25 2.37
N ALA A 154 5.31 16.12 2.91
CA ALA A 154 6.28 15.79 3.96
C ALA A 154 5.69 15.06 5.17
N THR A 155 4.51 15.49 5.62
CA THR A 155 3.78 14.93 6.77
C THR A 155 2.44 14.32 6.38
N HIS A 156 2.26 14.03 5.09
CA HIS A 156 1.02 13.46 4.54
C HIS A 156 -0.25 14.27 4.82
N GLY A 157 -0.10 15.61 4.94
CA GLY A 157 -1.25 16.49 5.17
C GLY A 157 -2.19 16.53 3.96
N PHE A 158 -3.50 16.38 4.20
CA PHE A 158 -4.54 16.40 3.15
C PHE A 158 -4.47 17.69 2.32
N SER A 159 -3.89 17.60 1.13
CA SER A 159 -3.44 18.74 0.33
C SER A 159 -4.51 19.78 0.02
N PRO A 160 -5.77 19.43 -0.33
CA PRO A 160 -6.81 20.41 -0.60
C PRO A 160 -7.19 21.29 0.60
N LEU A 161 -7.03 20.78 1.82
CA LEU A 161 -7.40 21.48 3.05
C LEU A 161 -6.27 22.32 3.67
N LEU A 162 -5.05 22.26 3.12
CA LEU A 162 -3.97 23.12 3.59
C LEU A 162 -4.33 24.59 3.35
N ALA A 163 -4.26 25.39 4.40
CA ALA A 163 -4.82 26.74 4.41
C ALA A 163 -4.17 27.71 3.39
N THR A 164 -2.87 27.54 3.11
CA THR A 164 -2.12 28.43 2.21
C THR A 164 -1.31 27.63 1.19
N ASP A 165 -1.06 28.24 0.03
CA ASP A 165 -0.23 27.66 -1.01
C ASP A 165 1.24 27.53 -0.57
N ASN A 166 1.69 28.41 0.34
CA ASN A 166 3.02 28.28 0.94
C ASN A 166 3.14 27.01 1.79
N ASN A 167 2.11 26.65 2.56
CA ASN A 167 2.11 25.40 3.32
C ASN A 167 2.09 24.19 2.38
N LEU A 168 1.28 24.24 1.32
CA LEU A 168 1.26 23.20 0.31
C LEU A 168 2.63 23.05 -0.37
N ASN A 169 3.24 24.16 -0.79
CA ASN A 169 4.57 24.14 -1.38
C ASN A 169 5.64 23.62 -0.40
N ALA A 170 5.57 23.98 0.88
CA ALA A 170 6.49 23.48 1.90
C ALA A 170 6.39 21.95 2.05
N GLN A 171 5.18 21.38 2.02
CA GLN A 171 4.96 19.94 2.06
C GLN A 171 5.68 19.22 0.92
N PHE A 172 5.49 19.65 -0.32
CA PHE A 172 6.12 18.99 -1.48
C PHE A 172 7.61 19.33 -1.65
N LYS A 173 8.03 20.53 -1.25
CA LYS A 173 9.45 20.92 -1.24
C LYS A 173 10.26 20.04 -0.29
N VAL A 174 9.81 19.91 0.97
CA VAL A 174 10.46 19.05 1.96
C VAL A 174 10.37 17.59 1.52
N GLY A 175 9.24 17.16 0.97
CA GLY A 175 9.08 15.82 0.42
C GLY A 175 10.11 15.49 -0.66
N SER A 176 10.22 16.34 -1.68
CA SER A 176 11.18 16.18 -2.78
C SER A 176 12.63 16.20 -2.30
N ASP A 177 12.97 17.10 -1.36
CA ASP A 177 14.32 17.19 -0.80
C ASP A 177 14.67 15.95 0.05
N THR A 178 13.73 15.44 0.85
CA THR A 178 13.92 14.22 1.65
C THR A 178 14.13 13.02 0.73
N THR A 179 13.30 12.84 -0.29
CA THR A 179 13.46 11.75 -1.26
C THR A 179 14.81 11.83 -1.95
N LYS A 180 15.23 13.02 -2.42
CA LYS A 180 16.55 13.20 -3.02
C LYS A 180 17.68 12.85 -2.05
N ARG A 181 17.59 13.28 -0.80
CA ARG A 181 18.62 13.04 0.22
C ARG A 181 18.77 11.57 0.55
N LEU A 182 17.67 10.85 0.74
CA LEU A 182 17.67 9.45 1.17
C LEU A 182 17.88 8.48 0.02
N PHE A 183 17.27 8.70 -1.12
CA PHE A 183 17.31 7.78 -2.26
C PHE A 183 18.23 8.25 -3.41
N GLY A 184 18.89 9.40 -3.26
CA GLY A 184 19.90 9.88 -4.20
C GLY A 184 19.38 10.57 -5.46
N LYS A 185 18.08 10.47 -5.75
CA LYS A 185 17.43 11.07 -6.92
C LYS A 185 16.20 11.86 -6.50
N LYS A 186 15.86 12.91 -7.25
CA LYS A 186 14.55 13.56 -7.12
C LYS A 186 13.47 12.61 -7.64
N ALA A 187 12.36 12.52 -6.91
CA ALA A 187 11.18 11.84 -7.41
C ALA A 187 10.61 12.58 -8.62
N LYS A 188 10.23 11.85 -9.66
CA LYS A 188 9.48 12.39 -10.81
C LYS A 188 7.98 12.40 -10.54
N GLY A 189 7.50 11.45 -9.77
CA GLY A 189 6.10 11.32 -9.40
C GLY A 189 5.84 11.62 -7.93
N ALA A 190 4.58 11.96 -7.64
CA ALA A 190 4.11 12.13 -6.28
C ALA A 190 2.78 11.43 -6.04
N TRP A 191 2.63 10.90 -4.83
CA TRP A 191 1.33 10.57 -4.29
C TRP A 191 0.74 11.81 -3.60
N LEU A 192 -0.41 12.27 -4.06
CA LEU A 192 -1.17 13.25 -3.29
C LEU A 192 -1.78 12.53 -2.08
N PRO A 193 -1.59 13.06 -0.85
CA PRO A 193 -2.20 12.45 0.33
C PRO A 193 -3.67 12.12 0.11
N GLU A 194 -4.05 10.85 0.25
CA GLU A 194 -5.39 10.30 0.01
C GLU A 194 -5.91 10.49 -1.42
N CYS A 195 -5.05 10.51 -2.44
CA CYS A 195 -5.40 10.84 -3.84
C CYS A 195 -6.13 12.18 -4.01
N ALA A 196 -6.07 13.04 -3.01
CA ALA A 196 -6.90 14.23 -2.93
C ALA A 196 -6.36 15.36 -3.80
N TYR A 197 -7.09 15.64 -4.87
CA TYR A 197 -6.77 16.70 -5.81
C TYR A 197 -7.70 17.91 -5.66
N ARG A 198 -7.19 19.09 -5.97
CA ARG A 198 -7.93 20.34 -6.01
C ARG A 198 -7.48 21.16 -7.23
N GLN A 199 -8.45 21.47 -8.08
CA GLN A 199 -8.25 22.42 -9.18
C GLN A 199 -8.06 23.86 -8.68
N GLY A 200 -7.59 24.75 -9.56
CA GLY A 200 -7.54 26.20 -9.30
C GLY A 200 -8.94 26.80 -9.16
N TYR A 201 -9.09 27.78 -8.28
CA TYR A 201 -10.38 28.44 -8.07
C TYR A 201 -10.25 29.89 -7.58
N GLN A 202 -11.30 30.67 -7.81
CA GLN A 202 -11.43 32.00 -7.24
C GLN A 202 -12.02 31.94 -5.83
N TYR A 203 -11.49 32.74 -4.94
CA TYR A 203 -12.03 32.92 -3.59
C TYR A 203 -12.02 34.40 -3.19
N ILE A 204 -12.82 34.76 -2.19
CA ILE A 204 -12.82 36.08 -1.62
C ILE A 204 -11.85 36.10 -0.44
N GLY A 205 -10.82 36.96 -0.53
CA GLY A 205 -9.85 37.12 0.54
C GLY A 205 -10.46 37.87 1.76
N LYS A 206 -9.72 37.85 2.87
CA LYS A 206 -10.13 38.58 4.09
C LYS A 206 -10.30 40.11 3.88
N ASP A 207 -9.67 40.64 2.84
CA ASP A 207 -9.75 42.02 2.37
C ASP A 207 -10.96 42.29 1.44
N GLY A 208 -11.84 41.31 1.26
CA GLY A 208 -13.02 41.39 0.39
C GLY A 208 -12.69 41.30 -1.11
N GLN A 209 -11.43 41.15 -1.50
CA GLN A 209 -11.03 41.09 -2.92
C GLN A 209 -11.09 39.64 -3.47
N LYS A 210 -11.45 39.52 -4.75
CA LYS A 210 -11.36 38.27 -5.48
C LYS A 210 -9.89 37.90 -5.69
N LYS A 211 -9.49 36.72 -5.28
CA LYS A 211 -8.15 36.15 -5.46
C LYS A 211 -8.24 34.83 -6.18
N TRP A 212 -7.18 34.49 -6.92
CA TRP A 212 -7.02 33.20 -7.53
C TRP A 212 -6.16 32.30 -6.66
N ARG A 213 -6.60 31.07 -6.46
CA ARG A 213 -5.80 30.02 -5.86
C ARG A 213 -5.39 29.02 -6.93
N PRO A 214 -4.06 28.83 -7.17
CA PRO A 214 -3.57 27.87 -8.18
C PRO A 214 -4.01 26.45 -7.89
N ALA A 215 -4.11 25.63 -8.93
CA ALA A 215 -4.29 24.21 -8.82
C ALA A 215 -3.07 23.53 -8.16
N ILE A 216 -3.25 22.32 -7.60
CA ILE A 216 -2.18 21.61 -6.89
C ILE A 216 -1.01 21.29 -7.81
N GLU A 217 -1.26 20.96 -9.09
CA GLU A 217 -0.22 20.65 -10.07
C GLU A 217 0.78 21.77 -10.28
N VAL A 218 0.40 23.03 -10.10
CA VAL A 218 1.35 24.15 -10.16
C VAL A 218 2.41 24.04 -9.07
N THR A 219 2.00 23.61 -7.87
CA THR A 219 2.93 23.32 -6.77
C THR A 219 3.80 22.11 -7.08
N LEU A 220 3.24 21.08 -7.70
CA LEU A 220 4.01 19.89 -8.09
C LEU A 220 5.09 20.26 -9.11
N GLN A 221 4.74 21.02 -10.15
CA GLN A 221 5.68 21.51 -11.17
C GLN A 221 6.81 22.35 -10.55
N ASN A 222 6.49 23.24 -9.60
CA ASN A 222 7.47 24.07 -8.90
C ASN A 222 8.49 23.25 -8.07
N ASN A 223 8.18 21.99 -7.79
CA ASN A 223 9.05 21.05 -7.09
C ASN A 223 9.61 19.94 -7.99
N ASP A 224 9.62 20.15 -9.31
CA ASP A 224 10.14 19.23 -10.33
C ASP A 224 9.39 17.89 -10.41
N ILE A 225 8.16 17.83 -9.90
CA ILE A 225 7.28 16.66 -9.99
C ILE A 225 6.53 16.71 -11.32
N GLN A 226 6.60 15.61 -12.07
CA GLN A 226 6.13 15.53 -13.46
C GLN A 226 4.80 14.79 -13.58
N TYR A 227 4.42 13.97 -12.59
CA TYR A 227 3.17 13.24 -12.59
C TYR A 227 2.66 12.92 -11.17
N PHE A 228 1.37 12.67 -11.08
CA PHE A 228 0.71 12.19 -9.86
C PHE A 228 -0.45 11.27 -10.18
N PHE A 229 -1.06 10.70 -9.14
CA PHE A 229 -2.18 9.78 -9.22
C PHE A 229 -3.43 10.36 -8.57
N THR A 230 -4.60 9.93 -9.05
CA THR A 230 -5.88 10.39 -8.52
C THR A 230 -6.96 9.30 -8.64
N GLU A 231 -8.11 9.54 -8.00
CA GLU A 231 -9.26 8.65 -8.09
C GLU A 231 -9.94 8.73 -9.47
N SER A 232 -10.62 7.64 -9.86
CA SER A 232 -11.34 7.52 -11.13
C SER A 232 -12.31 8.68 -11.37
N HIS A 233 -13.12 9.04 -10.37
CA HIS A 233 -14.14 10.09 -10.50
C HIS A 233 -13.56 11.49 -10.74
N VAL A 234 -12.29 11.72 -10.48
CA VAL A 234 -11.61 13.00 -10.83
C VAL A 234 -11.39 13.09 -12.33
N ILE A 235 -11.16 11.95 -12.98
CA ILE A 235 -10.94 11.85 -14.44
C ILE A 235 -12.28 11.68 -15.17
N GLU A 236 -13.06 10.68 -14.77
CA GLU A 236 -14.26 10.25 -15.51
C GLU A 236 -15.49 11.07 -15.17
N GLY A 237 -15.47 11.80 -14.06
CA GLY A 237 -16.69 12.39 -13.50
C GLY A 237 -17.60 11.33 -12.90
N GLY A 238 -18.90 11.57 -12.88
CA GLY A 238 -19.86 10.62 -12.31
C GLY A 238 -19.77 10.52 -10.78
N ASN A 239 -20.38 9.49 -10.22
CA ASN A 239 -20.36 9.23 -8.78
C ASN A 239 -19.19 8.32 -8.41
N SER A 240 -18.42 8.71 -7.39
CA SER A 240 -17.41 7.80 -6.85
C SER A 240 -18.08 6.54 -6.26
N ILE A 241 -17.40 5.40 -6.35
CA ILE A 241 -17.85 4.13 -5.74
C ILE A 241 -18.02 4.23 -4.22
N GLY A 242 -17.48 5.28 -3.60
CA GLY A 242 -17.40 5.47 -2.16
C GLY A 242 -18.53 6.29 -1.50
N ASN A 243 -19.72 6.39 -2.06
CA ASN A 243 -20.85 7.14 -1.49
C ASN A 243 -21.44 6.51 -0.20
N ARG A 244 -20.59 5.98 0.66
CA ARG A 244 -20.99 5.38 1.92
C ARG A 244 -20.55 6.26 3.09
N ARG A 245 -21.50 6.61 3.95
CA ARG A 245 -21.20 7.27 5.21
C ARG A 245 -21.31 6.28 6.35
N VAL A 246 -20.27 6.15 7.14
CA VAL A 246 -20.35 5.45 8.44
C VAL A 246 -20.83 6.43 9.48
N ILE A 247 -21.97 6.12 10.11
CA ILE A 247 -22.53 6.95 11.18
C ILE A 247 -22.21 6.31 12.52
N GLY A 248 -21.43 7.03 13.34
CA GLY A 248 -21.03 6.60 14.68
C GLY A 248 -19.88 5.60 14.72
N MET A 249 -19.36 5.35 15.90
CA MET A 249 -18.15 4.55 16.16
C MET A 249 -18.33 3.04 15.84
N TYR A 250 -19.57 2.56 15.75
CA TYR A 250 -19.95 1.19 15.40
C TYR A 250 -21.07 1.19 14.35
N GLY A 251 -21.09 2.21 13.49
CA GLY A 251 -22.27 2.70 12.86
C GLY A 251 -22.80 1.92 11.68
N ASN A 252 -24.07 2.11 11.46
CA ASN A 252 -24.74 1.74 10.23
C ASN A 252 -24.13 2.49 9.04
N ILE A 253 -23.98 1.80 7.92
CA ILE A 253 -23.57 2.43 6.66
C ILE A 253 -24.83 3.04 6.03
N GLU A 254 -24.85 4.36 5.95
CA GLU A 254 -25.87 5.07 5.17
C GLU A 254 -25.32 5.42 3.80
N TYR A 255 -26.14 5.19 2.77
CA TYR A 255 -25.88 5.73 1.45
C TYR A 255 -26.34 7.19 1.42
N ILE A 256 -25.41 8.11 1.21
CA ILE A 256 -25.76 9.50 0.95
C ILE A 256 -25.85 9.66 -0.56
N PRO A 257 -27.02 10.03 -1.11
CA PRO A 257 -27.09 10.44 -2.51
C PRO A 257 -26.25 11.70 -2.68
N LEU A 258 -25.12 11.58 -3.35
CA LEU A 258 -24.36 12.75 -3.80
C LEU A 258 -25.04 13.28 -5.08
N PRO A 259 -24.94 14.61 -5.35
CA PRO A 259 -25.36 15.15 -6.63
C PRO A 259 -24.69 14.36 -7.76
N GLU A 260 -25.50 13.93 -8.73
CA GLU A 260 -24.95 13.32 -9.95
C GLU A 260 -23.98 14.31 -10.60
N ARG A 261 -22.77 13.85 -10.84
CA ARG A 261 -21.78 14.58 -11.63
C ARG A 261 -21.86 14.09 -13.06
N GLU A 262 -21.85 15.01 -14.01
CA GLU A 262 -21.79 14.67 -15.41
C GLU A 262 -20.47 13.92 -15.71
N ALA A 263 -20.56 12.94 -16.60
CA ALA A 263 -19.38 12.27 -17.14
C ALA A 263 -18.55 13.27 -17.95
N THR A 264 -17.22 13.22 -17.80
CA THR A 264 -16.30 14.14 -18.48
C THR A 264 -16.02 13.76 -19.94
N GLY A 265 -16.29 12.51 -20.32
CA GLY A 265 -15.86 11.92 -21.58
C GLY A 265 -14.38 11.48 -21.60
N TYR A 266 -13.66 11.62 -20.48
CA TYR A 266 -12.33 11.03 -20.27
C TYR A 266 -12.46 9.67 -19.57
N ASP A 267 -11.43 8.84 -19.68
CA ASP A 267 -11.36 7.51 -19.08
C ASP A 267 -10.07 7.31 -18.26
N THR A 268 -10.01 6.27 -17.47
CA THR A 268 -8.82 5.90 -16.70
C THR A 268 -7.79 5.06 -17.48
N TYR A 269 -8.03 4.86 -18.79
CA TYR A 269 -7.12 4.11 -19.66
C TYR A 269 -6.06 4.99 -20.34
N SER A 270 -5.95 6.24 -19.92
CA SER A 270 -4.98 7.20 -20.48
C SER A 270 -4.38 8.07 -19.38
N ALA A 271 -3.14 8.53 -19.59
CA ALA A 271 -2.57 9.63 -18.83
C ALA A 271 -2.91 10.95 -19.51
N TYR A 272 -3.11 12.00 -18.73
CA TYR A 272 -3.51 13.32 -19.25
C TYR A 272 -2.57 14.42 -18.75
N TRP A 273 -2.24 15.35 -19.62
CA TRP A 273 -1.59 16.60 -19.23
C TRP A 273 -2.61 17.56 -18.63
N LEU A 274 -2.23 18.22 -17.56
CA LEU A 274 -3.07 19.23 -16.94
C LEU A 274 -2.80 20.62 -17.55
N PRO A 275 -3.86 21.45 -17.73
CA PRO A 275 -3.73 22.69 -18.49
C PRO A 275 -2.89 23.77 -17.79
N ASP A 276 -2.89 23.80 -16.45
CA ASP A 276 -2.25 24.86 -15.65
C ASP A 276 -0.76 24.59 -15.40
N ALA A 277 -0.27 23.37 -15.68
CA ALA A 277 1.11 22.97 -15.44
C ALA A 277 1.54 21.83 -16.36
N GLN A 278 2.85 21.69 -16.59
CA GLN A 278 3.39 20.53 -17.33
C GLN A 278 3.51 19.29 -16.42
N VAL A 279 2.38 18.85 -15.90
CA VAL A 279 2.27 17.70 -15.00
C VAL A 279 1.21 16.75 -15.55
N ALA A 280 1.53 15.47 -15.57
CA ALA A 280 0.61 14.42 -15.99
C ALA A 280 -0.18 13.86 -14.81
N VAL A 281 -1.40 13.43 -15.08
CA VAL A 281 -2.24 12.72 -14.10
C VAL A 281 -2.66 11.37 -14.68
N MET A 282 -2.68 10.36 -13.79
CA MET A 282 -3.24 9.04 -14.07
C MET A 282 -4.33 8.72 -13.06
N GLY A 283 -5.49 8.26 -13.54
CA GLY A 283 -6.59 7.84 -12.70
C GLY A 283 -6.51 6.37 -12.33
N ARG A 284 -6.89 6.03 -11.09
CA ARG A 284 -7.04 4.65 -10.64
C ARG A 284 -8.13 3.94 -11.48
N ASN A 285 -7.84 2.74 -11.95
CA ASN A 285 -8.86 1.91 -12.60
C ASN A 285 -9.69 1.19 -11.53
N ASP A 286 -10.97 1.53 -11.46
CA ASP A 286 -11.88 1.03 -10.41
C ASP A 286 -12.03 -0.49 -10.45
N ARG A 287 -12.19 -1.09 -11.63
CA ARG A 287 -12.39 -2.54 -11.73
C ARG A 287 -11.17 -3.32 -11.25
N ALA A 288 -9.98 -2.91 -11.68
CA ALA A 288 -8.73 -3.55 -11.27
C ALA A 288 -8.41 -3.27 -9.80
N GLY A 289 -8.66 -2.05 -9.31
CA GLY A 289 -8.44 -1.67 -7.92
C GLY A 289 -9.37 -2.39 -6.95
N TYR A 290 -10.67 -2.42 -7.25
CA TYR A 290 -11.69 -3.03 -6.38
C TYR A 290 -11.46 -4.52 -6.15
N GLN A 291 -10.98 -5.26 -7.17
CA GLN A 291 -10.72 -6.70 -7.07
C GLN A 291 -9.73 -7.07 -5.96
N VAL A 292 -8.78 -6.18 -5.68
CA VAL A 292 -7.74 -6.38 -4.65
C VAL A 292 -8.10 -5.65 -3.35
N TRP A 293 -8.72 -4.46 -3.44
CA TRP A 293 -8.98 -3.63 -2.26
C TRP A 293 -10.17 -4.09 -1.41
N SER A 294 -11.15 -4.76 -2.01
CA SER A 294 -12.36 -5.13 -1.29
C SER A 294 -12.12 -6.34 -0.36
N ALA A 295 -12.28 -6.12 0.94
CA ALA A 295 -12.27 -7.21 1.92
C ALA A 295 -13.56 -8.08 1.87
N ALA A 296 -14.63 -7.59 1.23
CA ALA A 296 -15.90 -8.33 1.11
C ALA A 296 -15.95 -9.18 -0.16
N ASP A 297 -15.56 -8.59 -1.29
CA ASP A 297 -15.75 -9.17 -2.63
C ASP A 297 -14.43 -9.37 -3.39
N GLY A 298 -13.31 -8.87 -2.85
CA GLY A 298 -11.97 -9.01 -3.42
C GLY A 298 -11.19 -10.18 -2.83
N TYR A 299 -9.98 -10.35 -3.31
CA TYR A 299 -9.11 -11.45 -2.86
C TYR A 299 -8.84 -11.47 -1.36
N PRO A 300 -8.57 -10.34 -0.67
CA PRO A 300 -8.25 -10.38 0.76
C PRO A 300 -9.31 -11.01 1.64
N GLY A 301 -10.55 -11.08 1.18
CA GLY A 301 -11.68 -11.68 1.91
C GLY A 301 -11.81 -13.18 1.76
N ASP A 302 -10.94 -13.86 1.01
CA ASP A 302 -11.03 -15.30 0.81
C ASP A 302 -10.89 -16.08 2.13
N GLY A 303 -11.77 -17.07 2.31
CA GLY A 303 -11.89 -17.83 3.55
C GLY A 303 -10.66 -18.66 3.92
N VAL A 304 -9.72 -18.90 3.00
CA VAL A 304 -8.48 -19.65 3.28
C VAL A 304 -7.33 -18.77 3.77
N TYR A 305 -7.43 -17.46 3.60
CA TYR A 305 -6.40 -16.53 4.00
C TYR A 305 -6.37 -16.30 5.51
N ARG A 306 -5.23 -15.83 6.01
CA ARG A 306 -4.98 -15.60 7.43
C ARG A 306 -5.91 -14.51 7.98
N GLU A 307 -6.57 -14.80 9.09
CA GLU A 307 -7.42 -13.83 9.81
C GLU A 307 -6.55 -12.75 10.48
N PHE A 308 -6.89 -11.50 10.28
CA PHE A 308 -6.16 -10.36 10.80
C PHE A 308 -6.45 -10.08 12.29
N HIS A 309 -7.72 -10.26 12.72
CA HIS A 309 -8.14 -9.83 14.05
C HIS A 309 -7.95 -10.90 15.13
N LYS A 310 -7.97 -12.20 14.76
CA LYS A 310 -7.86 -13.28 15.73
C LYS A 310 -6.40 -13.64 15.99
N LYS A 311 -5.97 -13.43 17.23
CA LYS A 311 -4.62 -13.73 17.71
C LYS A 311 -4.70 -14.76 18.85
N ASP A 312 -3.63 -15.53 19.03
CA ASP A 312 -3.46 -16.35 20.23
C ASP A 312 -3.30 -15.44 21.46
N ASP A 313 -4.03 -15.72 22.52
CA ASP A 313 -4.11 -14.86 23.72
C ASP A 313 -2.77 -14.75 24.48
N LYS A 314 -1.85 -15.70 24.30
CA LYS A 314 -0.56 -15.72 24.99
C LYS A 314 0.55 -15.14 24.14
N SER A 315 0.67 -15.64 22.91
CA SER A 315 1.77 -15.26 22.02
C SER A 315 1.46 -14.09 21.11
N GLY A 316 0.17 -13.81 20.90
CA GLY A 316 -0.29 -12.84 19.91
C GLY A 316 -0.02 -13.28 18.46
N MET A 317 0.21 -14.57 18.21
CA MET A 317 0.38 -15.11 16.86
C MET A 317 -0.97 -15.34 16.18
N HIS A 318 -0.97 -15.25 14.83
CA HIS A 318 -2.15 -15.48 14.01
C HIS A 318 -2.17 -16.93 13.51
N TYR A 319 -3.04 -17.75 14.08
CA TYR A 319 -3.15 -19.17 13.74
C TYR A 319 -4.48 -19.53 13.06
N TRP A 320 -5.33 -18.55 12.80
CA TRP A 320 -6.64 -18.77 12.22
C TRP A 320 -6.74 -18.17 10.82
N ARG A 321 -7.68 -18.70 10.04
CA ARG A 321 -8.06 -18.18 8.73
C ARG A 321 -9.40 -17.46 8.78
N ILE A 322 -9.69 -16.66 7.78
CA ILE A 322 -10.94 -15.91 7.64
C ILE A 322 -12.16 -16.84 7.73
N THR A 323 -12.08 -18.03 7.18
CA THR A 323 -13.15 -19.06 7.15
C THR A 323 -14.33 -18.61 6.29
N SER A 324 -15.04 -17.56 6.69
CA SER A 324 -15.99 -16.82 5.88
C SER A 324 -16.22 -15.42 6.45
N SER A 325 -16.82 -14.54 5.65
CA SER A 325 -17.16 -13.16 6.07
C SER A 325 -18.20 -13.10 7.19
N THR A 326 -18.96 -14.18 7.41
CA THR A 326 -20.02 -14.27 8.42
C THR A 326 -19.65 -15.10 9.63
N THR A 327 -18.45 -15.68 9.65
CA THR A 327 -17.99 -16.53 10.79
C THR A 327 -17.51 -15.64 11.93
N ASP A 328 -18.05 -15.86 13.13
CA ASP A 328 -17.60 -15.17 14.35
C ASP A 328 -16.14 -15.50 14.68
N LEU A 329 -15.44 -14.58 15.35
CA LEU A 329 -14.03 -14.77 15.71
C LEU A 329 -13.79 -16.06 16.50
N GLY A 330 -14.76 -16.47 17.37
CA GLY A 330 -14.69 -17.71 18.13
C GLY A 330 -14.58 -18.95 17.25
N ASP A 331 -15.33 -18.97 16.16
CA ASP A 331 -15.56 -20.14 15.30
C ASP A 331 -14.62 -20.20 14.07
N LYS A 332 -13.64 -19.29 13.97
CA LYS A 332 -12.65 -19.29 12.89
C LYS A 332 -11.83 -20.60 12.91
N MET A 333 -11.69 -21.22 11.75
CA MET A 333 -10.88 -22.43 11.56
C MET A 333 -9.38 -22.11 11.57
N LEU A 334 -8.55 -23.11 11.85
CA LEU A 334 -7.11 -22.95 11.80
C LEU A 334 -6.64 -22.66 10.37
N TYR A 335 -5.60 -21.84 10.29
CA TYR A 335 -4.93 -21.45 9.06
C TYR A 335 -4.16 -22.62 8.46
N ASP A 336 -4.12 -22.70 7.13
CA ASP A 336 -3.32 -23.66 6.40
C ASP A 336 -2.51 -22.92 5.32
N PRO A 337 -1.18 -22.78 5.54
CA PRO A 337 -0.32 -22.08 4.58
C PRO A 337 -0.31 -22.69 3.18
N VAL A 338 -0.51 -24.02 3.06
CA VAL A 338 -0.51 -24.72 1.76
C VAL A 338 -1.76 -24.38 0.97
N LEU A 339 -2.92 -24.37 1.62
CA LEU A 339 -4.18 -23.96 0.98
C LEU A 339 -4.12 -22.47 0.55
N ALA A 340 -3.60 -21.62 1.43
CA ALA A 340 -3.45 -20.20 1.13
C ALA A 340 -2.50 -19.96 -0.06
N PHE A 341 -1.38 -20.66 -0.10
CA PHE A 341 -0.42 -20.56 -1.21
C PHE A 341 -1.03 -21.01 -2.56
N ASN A 342 -1.82 -22.09 -2.57
CA ASN A 342 -2.52 -22.51 -3.77
C ASN A 342 -3.53 -21.45 -4.23
N LYS A 343 -4.25 -20.83 -3.30
CA LYS A 343 -5.22 -19.79 -3.61
C LYS A 343 -4.57 -18.50 -4.17
N ILE A 344 -3.38 -18.15 -3.70
CA ILE A 344 -2.58 -17.05 -4.27
C ILE A 344 -2.34 -17.29 -5.77
N ASN A 345 -1.96 -18.52 -6.14
CA ASN A 345 -1.73 -18.85 -7.55
C ASN A 345 -2.98 -18.64 -8.40
N GLU A 346 -4.14 -19.12 -7.92
CA GLU A 346 -5.43 -18.94 -8.62
C GLU A 346 -5.78 -17.44 -8.75
N ASN A 347 -5.59 -16.66 -7.68
CA ASN A 347 -5.93 -15.23 -7.66
C ASN A 347 -4.99 -14.43 -8.58
N SER A 348 -3.69 -14.71 -8.58
CA SER A 348 -2.72 -14.05 -9.45
C SER A 348 -3.01 -14.32 -10.93
N ASP A 349 -3.32 -15.59 -11.28
CA ASP A 349 -3.68 -15.97 -12.64
C ASP A 349 -4.99 -15.29 -13.08
N HIS A 350 -5.98 -15.23 -12.19
CA HIS A 350 -7.24 -14.52 -12.45
C HIS A 350 -6.99 -13.02 -12.64
N TYR A 351 -6.18 -12.38 -11.77
CA TYR A 351 -5.90 -10.94 -11.87
C TYR A 351 -5.18 -10.58 -13.17
N THR A 352 -4.15 -11.34 -13.51
CA THR A 352 -3.39 -11.15 -14.75
C THR A 352 -4.30 -11.33 -15.98
N THR A 353 -5.16 -12.34 -15.98
CA THR A 353 -6.15 -12.58 -17.04
C THR A 353 -7.15 -11.43 -17.15
N MET A 354 -7.64 -10.93 -16.03
CA MET A 354 -8.55 -9.78 -15.97
C MET A 354 -7.90 -8.52 -16.54
N LEU A 355 -6.65 -8.22 -16.15
CA LEU A 355 -5.90 -7.08 -16.68
C LEU A 355 -5.70 -7.18 -18.21
N TYR A 356 -5.36 -8.38 -18.69
CA TYR A 356 -5.25 -8.63 -20.12
C TYR A 356 -6.56 -8.34 -20.86
N HIS A 357 -7.70 -8.80 -20.33
CA HIS A 357 -9.00 -8.56 -20.93
C HIS A 357 -9.36 -7.08 -20.92
N LEU A 358 -9.19 -6.36 -19.80
CA LEU A 358 -9.45 -4.92 -19.73
C LEU A 358 -8.68 -4.14 -20.81
N LEU A 359 -7.38 -4.40 -20.94
CA LEU A 359 -6.52 -3.72 -21.91
C LEU A 359 -6.84 -4.11 -23.37
N ASN A 360 -7.10 -5.39 -23.60
CA ASN A 360 -7.42 -5.90 -24.93
C ASN A 360 -8.78 -5.40 -25.45
N ASP A 361 -9.78 -5.32 -24.59
CA ASP A 361 -11.11 -4.83 -24.94
C ASP A 361 -11.08 -3.31 -25.16
N TYR A 362 -10.31 -2.56 -24.36
CA TYR A 362 -10.03 -1.16 -24.62
C TYR A 362 -9.38 -0.97 -26.01
N LYS A 363 -8.33 -1.75 -26.31
CA LYS A 363 -7.63 -1.69 -27.61
C LYS A 363 -8.55 -1.98 -28.79
N LYS A 364 -9.44 -2.98 -28.66
CA LYS A 364 -10.42 -3.32 -29.71
C LYS A 364 -11.44 -2.21 -29.94
N SER A 365 -11.97 -1.64 -28.85
CA SER A 365 -13.01 -0.58 -28.93
C SER A 365 -12.45 0.77 -29.36
N HIS A 366 -11.15 0.98 -29.27
CA HIS A 366 -10.46 2.25 -29.60
C HIS A 366 -9.53 2.14 -30.82
N ASN A 367 -9.95 1.38 -31.85
CA ASN A 367 -9.26 1.29 -33.14
C ASN A 367 -7.78 0.88 -33.02
N GLY A 368 -7.44 0.01 -32.09
CA GLY A 368 -6.08 -0.47 -31.88
C GLY A 368 -5.19 0.40 -30.97
N LYS A 369 -5.73 1.48 -30.41
CA LYS A 369 -5.02 2.30 -29.42
C LYS A 369 -4.76 1.47 -28.15
N GLU A 370 -3.51 1.39 -27.71
CA GLU A 370 -3.15 0.74 -26.47
C GLU A 370 -3.59 1.58 -25.26
N GLY A 371 -4.19 0.93 -24.28
CA GLY A 371 -4.61 1.55 -23.04
C GLY A 371 -3.57 1.42 -21.93
N LEU A 372 -3.81 2.15 -20.85
CA LEU A 372 -3.10 2.10 -19.57
C LEU A 372 -4.09 1.66 -18.49
N VAL A 373 -3.76 0.65 -17.70
CA VAL A 373 -4.48 0.38 -16.45
C VAL A 373 -3.55 0.73 -15.29
N MET A 374 -3.95 1.69 -14.47
CA MET A 374 -3.23 2.06 -13.26
C MET A 374 -4.01 1.62 -12.04
N VAL A 375 -3.33 0.98 -11.10
CA VAL A 375 -3.83 0.65 -9.77
C VAL A 375 -2.90 1.22 -8.72
N SER A 376 -3.48 1.60 -7.60
CA SER A 376 -2.71 2.07 -6.44
C SER A 376 -3.31 1.49 -5.17
N PHE A 377 -2.44 1.03 -4.30
CA PHE A 377 -2.79 0.42 -3.02
C PHE A 377 -1.87 0.95 -1.92
N ASP A 378 -2.37 0.97 -0.69
CA ASP A 378 -1.48 1.08 0.45
C ASP A 378 -0.58 -0.17 0.48
N THR A 379 0.72 0.05 0.61
CA THR A 379 1.69 -1.06 0.63
C THR A 379 1.41 -2.01 1.79
N GLU A 380 0.91 -1.48 2.90
CA GLU A 380 0.57 -2.20 4.12
C GLU A 380 -0.62 -3.18 3.93
N LEU A 381 -1.42 -3.01 2.87
CA LEU A 381 -2.38 -4.03 2.47
C LEU A 381 -1.69 -5.38 2.23
N PHE A 382 -0.54 -5.35 1.56
CA PHE A 382 0.23 -6.54 1.18
C PHE A 382 1.18 -6.96 2.30
N GLY A 383 0.73 -7.94 3.09
CA GLY A 383 1.49 -8.54 4.18
C GLY A 383 0.97 -8.19 5.57
N HIS A 384 0.64 -6.93 5.85
CA HIS A 384 0.13 -6.54 7.17
C HIS A 384 -1.37 -6.82 7.29
N TRP A 385 -2.22 -6.24 6.46
CA TRP A 385 -3.67 -6.49 6.50
C TRP A 385 -4.06 -7.78 5.79
N TRP A 386 -3.39 -8.10 4.68
CA TRP A 386 -3.55 -9.33 3.92
C TRP A 386 -2.20 -10.05 3.83
N PHE A 387 -1.99 -10.99 4.72
CA PHE A 387 -0.70 -11.66 4.91
C PHE A 387 -0.14 -12.29 3.64
N GLU A 388 -0.99 -12.87 2.84
CA GLU A 388 -0.62 -13.57 1.61
C GLU A 388 -0.35 -12.62 0.44
N GLY A 389 -0.85 -11.39 0.51
CA GLY A 389 -0.71 -10.39 -0.56
C GLY A 389 0.74 -10.16 -1.00
N ARG A 390 1.70 -10.25 -0.08
CA ARG A 390 3.14 -10.19 -0.36
C ARG A 390 3.65 -11.27 -1.33
N SER A 391 3.00 -12.43 -1.38
CA SER A 391 3.37 -13.52 -2.28
C SER A 391 2.75 -13.33 -3.67
N GLU A 392 1.64 -12.61 -3.74
CA GLU A 392 0.97 -12.25 -4.99
C GLU A 392 1.73 -11.16 -5.76
N GLU A 393 2.40 -10.24 -5.05
CA GLU A 393 3.27 -9.21 -5.66
C GLU A 393 4.41 -9.81 -6.50
N ARG A 394 4.89 -11.01 -6.15
CA ARG A 394 5.95 -11.72 -6.89
C ARG A 394 5.49 -12.26 -8.24
N ARG A 395 4.20 -12.38 -8.48
CA ARG A 395 3.63 -13.01 -9.68
C ARG A 395 2.94 -12.03 -10.61
#